data_2d6d66cd2bf49125a274c36d42ce17d6
#
_entry.id   2d6d66cd2bf49125a274c36d42ce17d6
#
_cell.length_a   1.000
_cell.length_b   1.000
_cell.length_c   1.000
_cell.angle_alpha   90.00
_cell.angle_beta   90.00
_cell.angle_gamma   90.00
#
_symmetry.space_group_name_H-M   'P 1'
#
loop_
_entity.id
_entity.type
_entity.pdbx_description
1 polymer ?
#
loop_
_entity_poly.entity_id
_entity_poly.type
_entity_poly.pdbx_seq_one_letter_code
_entity_poly.pdbx_strand_id
1 'polypeptide(L)'
;MMTTATVNLNIPKPSEVFNRNIFEVLTDYSHFTEVHYGGGSSGKSHGVVQKVVLKALQDWKHPRKILWLRKVGATIADSLFQDVKSCLIDFKVWELCEWNKTDNRVTLPNGAVFLFKGMDNSEKIKSIKGISDVVMEEASEFVMNDYTQLTLRLREKKHLNKQIFLMFNPVSKLNWVYKYFFAGEPHDNTLIRQSSYKDNKFLDEMTKQNLEDLANRNPAYYKIYALGEFATLDKRVFPKYETDILNKDDLKHLPSMFGLDYGYINDPSAFIHVKIDKKNKKLYILEEYVKTGMLNNELANVIKQLGYAKERITADSAEKKSIAEMKREGIERIKPSMKGADSIMSGIQFLSQFDIIVDERCYKTIEELDNYTWKKDKQTDEYYNEPVDTYNHCIDSLRYAVEELMIKDREEKKDANQLRKLRQFF
;
A
#
# COMPACT_ATOMS: atom_id res chain seq x y z
N MET A 1 20.32 -45.08 -5.92
CA MET A 1 19.32 -45.04 -4.85
C MET A 1 18.97 -43.56 -4.63
N MET A 2 17.77 -43.15 -4.99
CA MET A 2 17.30 -41.80 -4.66
C MET A 2 16.95 -41.80 -3.18
N THR A 3 17.68 -41.07 -2.38
CA THR A 3 17.33 -40.78 -0.99
C THR A 3 16.08 -39.90 -1.01
N THR A 4 14.95 -40.47 -0.60
CA THR A 4 13.72 -39.73 -0.34
C THR A 4 13.98 -38.82 0.86
N ALA A 5 14.23 -37.52 0.60
CA ALA A 5 14.24 -36.54 1.66
C ALA A 5 12.78 -36.27 2.11
N THR A 6 12.47 -36.64 3.34
CA THR A 6 11.17 -36.32 3.94
C THR A 6 11.27 -34.91 4.51
N VAL A 7 10.53 -33.96 3.94
CA VAL A 7 10.39 -32.62 4.50
C VAL A 7 9.20 -32.64 5.46
N ASN A 8 9.47 -32.57 6.75
CA ASN A 8 8.42 -32.44 7.75
C ASN A 8 8.02 -30.95 7.89
N LEU A 9 6.84 -30.63 7.40
CA LEU A 9 6.21 -29.34 7.67
C LEU A 9 5.69 -29.33 9.10
N ASN A 10 6.36 -28.58 9.97
CA ASN A 10 5.88 -28.37 11.33
C ASN A 10 5.06 -27.08 11.35
N ILE A 11 3.81 -27.15 10.90
CA ILE A 11 2.87 -26.05 10.99
C ILE A 11 2.35 -26.04 12.44
N PRO A 12 2.51 -24.91 13.18
CA PRO A 12 1.88 -24.73 14.49
C PRO A 12 0.36 -24.95 14.42
N LYS A 13 -0.30 -25.09 15.57
CA LYS A 13 -1.76 -25.33 15.58
C LYS A 13 -2.45 -24.37 14.62
N PRO A 14 -3.33 -24.85 13.73
CA PRO A 14 -3.97 -24.02 12.71
C PRO A 14 -4.65 -22.75 13.28
N SER A 15 -5.22 -22.87 14.48
CA SER A 15 -5.81 -21.73 15.20
C SER A 15 -4.81 -20.65 15.64
N GLU A 16 -3.52 -20.96 15.66
CA GLU A 16 -2.45 -20.02 16.04
C GLU A 16 -1.83 -19.30 14.82
N VAL A 17 -2.01 -19.84 13.62
CA VAL A 17 -1.32 -19.39 12.39
C VAL A 17 -2.27 -18.74 11.38
N PHE A 18 -3.52 -19.21 11.30
CA PHE A 18 -4.46 -18.78 10.28
C PHE A 18 -5.59 -17.90 10.87
N ASN A 19 -5.96 -16.86 10.17
CA ASN A 19 -7.22 -16.18 10.42
C ASN A 19 -8.40 -17.10 10.02
N ARG A 20 -9.53 -16.98 10.71
CA ARG A 20 -10.67 -17.87 10.52
C ARG A 20 -11.19 -17.84 9.07
N ASN A 21 -11.31 -16.67 8.49
CA ASN A 21 -11.83 -16.46 7.13
C ASN A 21 -11.02 -17.20 6.04
N ILE A 22 -9.71 -17.31 6.19
CA ILE A 22 -8.88 -18.10 5.26
C ILE A 22 -8.83 -19.58 5.64
N PHE A 23 -8.85 -19.87 6.94
CA PHE A 23 -8.81 -21.25 7.43
C PHE A 23 -10.00 -22.09 6.92
N GLU A 24 -11.20 -21.51 6.86
CA GLU A 24 -12.40 -22.13 6.33
C GLU A 24 -12.26 -22.62 4.87
N VAL A 25 -11.43 -21.98 4.09
CA VAL A 25 -11.21 -22.27 2.65
C VAL A 25 -9.78 -22.69 2.33
N LEU A 26 -8.95 -22.96 3.35
CA LEU A 26 -7.51 -23.16 3.21
C LEU A 26 -7.15 -24.31 2.25
N THR A 27 -7.93 -25.37 2.25
CA THR A 27 -7.75 -26.56 1.40
C THR A 27 -8.83 -26.73 0.34
N ASP A 28 -9.70 -25.75 0.18
CA ASP A 28 -10.70 -25.73 -0.88
C ASP A 28 -10.08 -25.17 -2.16
N TYR A 29 -9.86 -26.02 -3.14
CA TYR A 29 -9.32 -25.70 -4.47
C TYR A 29 -10.34 -25.98 -5.58
N SER A 30 -11.62 -26.01 -5.26
CA SER A 30 -12.70 -26.36 -6.20
C SER A 30 -13.02 -25.23 -7.18
N HIS A 31 -12.81 -23.98 -6.79
CA HIS A 31 -13.15 -22.80 -7.60
C HIS A 31 -11.97 -22.37 -8.46
N PHE A 32 -12.23 -22.06 -9.73
CA PHE A 32 -11.20 -21.57 -10.65
C PHE A 32 -10.73 -20.16 -10.30
N THR A 33 -11.65 -19.30 -9.87
CA THR A 33 -11.34 -17.94 -9.43
C THR A 33 -11.66 -17.76 -7.96
N GLU A 34 -10.73 -17.20 -7.21
CA GLU A 34 -10.96 -16.78 -5.83
C GLU A 34 -10.72 -15.28 -5.69
N VAL A 35 -11.76 -14.56 -5.27
CA VAL A 35 -11.75 -13.12 -5.04
C VAL A 35 -11.73 -12.85 -3.55
N HIS A 36 -10.60 -12.40 -3.04
CA HIS A 36 -10.42 -12.01 -1.66
C HIS A 36 -10.33 -10.48 -1.58
N TYR A 37 -11.39 -9.85 -1.11
CA TYR A 37 -11.45 -8.41 -0.98
C TYR A 37 -11.70 -7.98 0.46
N GLY A 38 -11.31 -6.75 0.79
CA GLY A 38 -11.50 -6.30 2.17
C GLY A 38 -10.62 -5.13 2.56
N GLY A 39 -10.74 -4.74 3.80
CA GLY A 39 -9.97 -3.64 4.36
C GLY A 39 -8.47 -3.89 4.39
N GLY A 40 -7.65 -2.86 4.53
CA GLY A 40 -6.17 -2.93 4.57
C GLY A 40 -5.77 -3.73 5.77
N SER A 41 -6.02 -3.83 6.85
CA SER A 41 -5.53 -4.65 7.97
C SER A 41 -6.34 -5.93 8.20
N SER A 42 -7.09 -6.40 7.20
CA SER A 42 -7.94 -7.57 7.33
C SER A 42 -7.20 -8.92 7.36
N GLY A 43 -5.92 -8.93 6.98
CA GLY A 43 -5.12 -10.16 6.87
C GLY A 43 -5.38 -10.98 5.60
N LYS A 44 -6.14 -10.44 4.63
CA LYS A 44 -6.47 -11.14 3.38
C LYS A 44 -5.25 -11.56 2.57
N SER A 45 -4.31 -10.64 2.32
CA SER A 45 -3.11 -10.93 1.51
C SER A 45 -2.26 -12.00 2.18
N HIS A 46 -2.00 -11.86 3.48
CA HIS A 46 -1.27 -12.87 4.24
C HIS A 46 -1.95 -14.25 4.18
N GLY A 47 -3.27 -14.30 4.34
CA GLY A 47 -4.03 -15.55 4.28
C GLY A 47 -3.99 -16.20 2.90
N VAL A 48 -4.14 -15.44 1.81
CA VAL A 48 -4.03 -15.96 0.45
C VAL A 48 -2.63 -16.48 0.18
N VAL A 49 -1.58 -15.75 0.60
CA VAL A 49 -0.20 -16.22 0.51
C VAL A 49 -0.03 -17.56 1.22
N GLN A 50 -0.51 -17.71 2.45
CA GLN A 50 -0.48 -18.97 3.20
C GLN A 50 -1.16 -20.11 2.44
N LYS A 51 -2.37 -19.88 1.92
CA LYS A 51 -3.12 -20.87 1.13
C LYS A 51 -2.36 -21.32 -0.11
N VAL A 52 -1.84 -20.36 -0.88
CA VAL A 52 -1.13 -20.65 -2.14
C VAL A 52 0.21 -21.34 -1.89
N VAL A 53 0.94 -20.96 -0.85
CA VAL A 53 2.19 -21.63 -0.45
C VAL A 53 1.91 -23.07 -0.04
N LEU A 54 0.88 -23.33 0.78
CA LEU A 54 0.48 -24.68 1.15
C LEU A 54 0.07 -25.51 -0.06
N LYS A 55 -0.75 -24.94 -0.96
CA LYS A 55 -1.14 -25.60 -2.21
C LYS A 55 0.07 -26.04 -3.04
N ALA A 56 1.09 -25.18 -3.12
CA ALA A 56 2.32 -25.50 -3.86
C ALA A 56 3.12 -26.62 -3.19
N LEU A 57 3.22 -26.62 -1.86
CA LEU A 57 4.00 -27.59 -1.11
C LEU A 57 3.37 -29.00 -1.08
N GLN A 58 2.05 -29.11 -1.26
CA GLN A 58 1.34 -30.39 -1.21
C GLN A 58 1.60 -31.29 -2.43
N ASP A 59 1.92 -30.71 -3.60
CA ASP A 59 2.04 -31.47 -4.84
C ASP A 59 3.51 -31.81 -5.17
N TRP A 60 3.95 -32.98 -4.72
CA TRP A 60 5.30 -33.52 -4.96
C TRP A 60 5.41 -34.23 -6.30
N LYS A 61 4.31 -34.78 -6.79
CA LYS A 61 4.30 -35.55 -8.04
C LYS A 61 4.32 -34.66 -9.27
N HIS A 62 3.60 -33.51 -9.15
CA HIS A 62 3.47 -32.52 -10.22
C HIS A 62 3.74 -31.13 -9.64
N PRO A 63 5.04 -30.71 -9.52
CA PRO A 63 5.37 -29.42 -8.95
C PRO A 63 4.70 -28.25 -9.70
N ARG A 64 4.08 -27.35 -8.95
CA ARG A 64 3.32 -26.22 -9.49
C ARG A 64 4.24 -25.11 -9.96
N LYS A 65 3.78 -24.35 -10.95
CA LYS A 65 4.38 -23.08 -11.35
C LYS A 65 3.37 -21.99 -11.11
N ILE A 66 3.64 -21.16 -10.13
CA ILE A 66 2.73 -20.09 -9.65
C ILE A 66 3.28 -18.74 -10.05
N LEU A 67 2.44 -17.94 -10.71
CA LEU A 67 2.77 -16.59 -11.14
C LEU A 67 2.19 -15.59 -10.14
N TRP A 68 3.06 -14.83 -9.49
CA TRP A 68 2.74 -13.78 -8.54
C TRP A 68 2.87 -12.43 -9.22
N LEU A 69 1.77 -11.66 -9.27
CA LEU A 69 1.65 -10.45 -10.08
C LEU A 69 1.29 -9.21 -9.26
N ARG A 70 1.95 -8.11 -9.56
CA ARG A 70 1.48 -6.74 -9.35
C ARG A 70 1.38 -6.01 -10.69
N LYS A 71 0.56 -4.95 -10.74
CA LYS A 71 0.48 -4.12 -11.95
C LYS A 71 1.82 -3.46 -12.23
N VAL A 72 2.46 -2.89 -11.21
CA VAL A 72 3.78 -2.23 -11.30
C VAL A 72 4.87 -3.15 -10.77
N GLY A 73 5.81 -3.54 -11.63
CA GLY A 73 6.85 -4.52 -11.32
C GLY A 73 7.88 -4.05 -10.28
N ALA A 74 8.13 -2.75 -10.20
CA ALA A 74 9.12 -2.19 -9.27
C ALA A 74 8.78 -2.41 -7.78
N THR A 75 7.51 -2.60 -7.44
CA THR A 75 7.04 -2.76 -6.05
C THR A 75 6.97 -4.20 -5.58
N ILE A 76 7.13 -5.17 -6.47
CA ILE A 76 6.99 -6.61 -6.14
C ILE A 76 8.01 -7.08 -5.11
N ALA A 77 9.26 -6.60 -5.19
CA ALA A 77 10.33 -7.02 -4.30
C ALA A 77 10.10 -6.59 -2.85
N ASP A 78 9.45 -5.46 -2.65
CA ASP A 78 9.23 -4.84 -1.34
C ASP A 78 7.87 -5.20 -0.71
N SER A 79 6.97 -5.85 -1.49
CA SER A 79 5.64 -6.25 -1.02
C SER A 79 5.45 -7.77 -1.12
N LEU A 80 4.86 -8.22 -2.20
CA LEU A 80 4.41 -9.60 -2.42
C LEU A 80 5.51 -10.65 -2.22
N PHE A 81 6.74 -10.37 -2.68
CA PHE A 81 7.86 -11.26 -2.44
C PHE A 81 8.20 -11.37 -0.94
N GLN A 82 8.18 -10.26 -0.19
CA GLN A 82 8.45 -10.29 1.24
C GLN A 82 7.38 -11.05 2.02
N ASP A 83 6.10 -10.92 1.63
CA ASP A 83 5.00 -11.67 2.24
C ASP A 83 5.15 -13.17 2.00
N VAL A 84 5.48 -13.59 0.79
CA VAL A 84 5.75 -15.00 0.45
C VAL A 84 6.97 -15.52 1.20
N LYS A 85 8.06 -14.74 1.24
CA LYS A 85 9.27 -15.11 2.00
C LYS A 85 8.98 -15.27 3.48
N SER A 86 8.26 -14.33 4.08
CA SER A 86 7.87 -14.40 5.50
C SER A 86 7.02 -15.65 5.78
N CYS A 87 6.07 -15.96 4.91
CA CYS A 87 5.27 -17.18 5.02
C CYS A 87 6.12 -18.46 4.95
N LEU A 88 7.09 -18.53 4.04
CA LEU A 88 8.01 -19.67 3.92
C LEU A 88 8.93 -19.80 5.15
N ILE A 89 9.33 -18.67 5.76
CA ILE A 89 10.08 -18.67 7.02
C ILE A 89 9.20 -19.17 8.17
N ASP A 90 7.97 -18.67 8.29
CA ASP A 90 7.01 -19.08 9.32
C ASP A 90 6.72 -20.60 9.22
N PHE A 91 6.69 -21.16 8.01
CA PHE A 91 6.54 -22.60 7.77
C PHE A 91 7.84 -23.39 7.87
N LYS A 92 8.97 -22.74 8.18
CA LYS A 92 10.31 -23.34 8.28
C LYS A 92 10.78 -24.04 7.00
N VAL A 93 10.38 -23.51 5.85
CA VAL A 93 10.71 -24.07 4.52
C VAL A 93 11.71 -23.18 3.77
N TRP A 94 11.86 -21.90 4.15
CA TRP A 94 12.69 -20.95 3.40
C TRP A 94 14.13 -21.42 3.18
N GLU A 95 14.78 -21.98 4.20
CA GLU A 95 16.17 -22.47 4.11
C GLU A 95 16.34 -23.66 3.14
N LEU A 96 15.24 -24.29 2.75
CA LEU A 96 15.21 -25.39 1.78
C LEU A 96 14.88 -24.89 0.37
N CYS A 97 14.61 -23.60 0.19
CA CYS A 97 14.26 -23.01 -1.09
C CYS A 97 15.49 -22.46 -1.81
N GLU A 98 15.46 -22.48 -3.13
CA GLU A 98 16.45 -21.81 -3.97
C GLU A 98 15.90 -20.45 -4.42
N TRP A 99 16.62 -19.38 -4.12
CA TRP A 99 16.26 -18.01 -4.55
C TRP A 99 17.18 -17.53 -5.68
N ASN A 100 16.59 -17.24 -6.84
CA ASN A 100 17.27 -16.57 -7.95
C ASN A 100 16.78 -15.12 -8.05
N LYS A 101 17.62 -14.18 -7.60
CA LYS A 101 17.29 -12.74 -7.57
C LYS A 101 17.15 -12.15 -8.98
N THR A 102 17.93 -12.63 -9.94
CA THR A 102 17.91 -12.09 -11.32
C THR A 102 16.59 -12.41 -12.02
N ASP A 103 16.09 -13.62 -11.84
CA ASP A 103 14.84 -14.07 -12.46
C ASP A 103 13.60 -13.72 -11.62
N ASN A 104 13.79 -13.20 -10.41
CA ASN A 104 12.73 -13.08 -9.40
C ASN A 104 11.98 -14.40 -9.21
N ARG A 105 12.73 -15.49 -8.92
CA ARG A 105 12.21 -16.85 -8.85
C ARG A 105 12.61 -17.55 -7.57
N VAL A 106 11.63 -18.11 -6.87
CA VAL A 106 11.85 -19.05 -5.75
C VAL A 106 11.48 -20.45 -6.20
N THR A 107 12.38 -21.41 -5.98
CA THR A 107 12.11 -22.84 -6.20
C THR A 107 11.98 -23.53 -4.84
N LEU A 108 10.83 -24.17 -4.61
CA LEU A 108 10.51 -24.87 -3.38
C LEU A 108 11.17 -26.28 -3.36
N PRO A 109 11.33 -26.92 -2.18
CA PRO A 109 12.00 -28.21 -2.05
C PRO A 109 11.34 -29.35 -2.83
N ASN A 110 10.04 -29.25 -3.14
CA ASN A 110 9.33 -30.20 -4.01
C ASN A 110 9.44 -29.86 -5.50
N GLY A 111 10.23 -28.84 -5.88
CA GLY A 111 10.40 -28.39 -7.26
C GLY A 111 9.33 -27.41 -7.74
N ALA A 112 8.37 -27.01 -6.93
CA ALA A 112 7.41 -25.96 -7.29
C ALA A 112 8.14 -24.62 -7.45
N VAL A 113 7.66 -23.79 -8.41
CA VAL A 113 8.33 -22.55 -8.80
C VAL A 113 7.39 -21.38 -8.60
N PHE A 114 7.84 -20.39 -7.86
CA PHE A 114 7.19 -19.08 -7.75
C PHE A 114 7.92 -18.07 -8.63
N LEU A 115 7.17 -17.40 -9.50
CA LEU A 115 7.67 -16.36 -10.39
C LEU A 115 7.01 -15.03 -10.02
N PHE A 116 7.80 -14.02 -9.72
CA PHE A 116 7.34 -12.68 -9.36
C PHE A 116 7.52 -11.72 -10.54
N LYS A 117 6.43 -11.19 -11.10
CA LYS A 117 6.48 -10.34 -12.30
C LYS A 117 5.51 -9.16 -12.23
N GLY A 118 5.98 -8.01 -12.73
CA GLY A 118 5.08 -6.89 -13.02
C GLY A 118 4.29 -7.11 -14.32
N MET A 119 3.11 -6.53 -14.39
CA MET A 119 2.28 -6.53 -15.60
C MET A 119 2.24 -5.16 -16.30
N ASP A 120 3.25 -4.34 -16.06
CA ASP A 120 3.56 -3.11 -16.80
C ASP A 120 3.83 -3.37 -18.29
N ASN A 121 4.29 -4.59 -18.64
CA ASN A 121 4.41 -5.06 -19.99
C ASN A 121 3.83 -6.48 -20.11
N SER A 122 2.59 -6.58 -20.62
CA SER A 122 1.87 -7.85 -20.82
C SER A 122 2.58 -8.82 -21.78
N GLU A 123 3.43 -8.33 -22.68
CA GLU A 123 4.18 -9.17 -23.62
C GLU A 123 5.18 -10.09 -22.90
N LYS A 124 5.81 -9.62 -21.82
CA LYS A 124 6.76 -10.43 -21.02
C LYS A 124 6.10 -11.66 -20.38
N ILE A 125 4.81 -11.58 -20.08
CA ILE A 125 4.05 -12.68 -19.49
C ILE A 125 3.63 -13.69 -20.57
N LYS A 126 3.49 -13.25 -21.81
CA LYS A 126 3.08 -14.11 -22.94
C LYS A 126 4.06 -15.27 -23.19
N SER A 127 5.31 -15.15 -22.85
CA SER A 127 6.34 -16.18 -23.04
C SER A 127 6.36 -17.28 -21.96
N ILE A 128 5.72 -17.06 -20.79
CA ILE A 128 5.78 -17.99 -19.67
C ILE A 128 4.83 -19.18 -19.92
N LYS A 129 5.40 -20.38 -19.97
CA LYS A 129 4.65 -21.63 -20.18
C LYS A 129 4.50 -22.44 -18.90
N GLY A 130 3.46 -23.24 -18.82
CA GLY A 130 3.26 -24.23 -17.73
C GLY A 130 2.81 -23.60 -16.42
N ILE A 131 2.16 -22.43 -16.43
CA ILE A 131 1.58 -21.79 -15.26
C ILE A 131 0.39 -22.63 -14.80
N SER A 132 0.38 -23.03 -13.53
CA SER A 132 -0.72 -23.74 -12.88
C SER A 132 -1.65 -22.82 -12.12
N ASP A 133 -1.12 -21.76 -11.50
CA ASP A 133 -1.90 -20.82 -10.71
C ASP A 133 -1.37 -19.39 -10.87
N VAL A 134 -2.23 -18.40 -10.63
CA VAL A 134 -1.90 -16.97 -10.70
C VAL A 134 -2.39 -16.28 -9.44
N VAL A 135 -1.59 -15.38 -8.89
CA VAL A 135 -1.97 -14.49 -7.80
C VAL A 135 -1.85 -13.05 -8.28
N MET A 136 -2.92 -12.29 -8.20
CA MET A 136 -2.99 -10.87 -8.56
C MET A 136 -3.13 -10.04 -7.30
N GLU A 137 -2.05 -9.42 -6.85
CA GLU A 137 -2.08 -8.47 -5.73
C GLU A 137 -2.48 -7.09 -6.23
N GLU A 138 -3.31 -6.39 -5.45
CA GLU A 138 -3.97 -5.13 -5.82
C GLU A 138 -4.69 -5.27 -7.17
N ALA A 139 -5.56 -6.28 -7.28
CA ALA A 139 -6.24 -6.61 -8.53
C ALA A 139 -7.05 -5.45 -9.12
N SER A 140 -7.45 -4.49 -8.31
CA SER A 140 -8.11 -3.24 -8.74
C SER A 140 -7.24 -2.35 -9.63
N GLU A 141 -5.91 -2.46 -9.58
CA GLU A 141 -4.98 -1.70 -10.43
C GLU A 141 -4.86 -2.27 -11.86
N PHE A 142 -5.25 -3.53 -12.06
CA PHE A 142 -5.25 -4.16 -13.38
C PHE A 142 -6.47 -3.73 -14.19
N VAL A 143 -6.51 -4.12 -15.45
CA VAL A 143 -7.69 -3.96 -16.30
C VAL A 143 -8.32 -5.33 -16.63
N MET A 144 -9.59 -5.34 -16.99
CA MET A 144 -10.32 -6.57 -17.34
C MET A 144 -9.58 -7.42 -18.38
N ASN A 145 -8.94 -6.78 -19.35
CA ASN A 145 -8.17 -7.49 -20.39
C ASN A 145 -6.98 -8.26 -19.81
N ASP A 146 -6.32 -7.73 -18.76
CA ASP A 146 -5.21 -8.42 -18.07
C ASP A 146 -5.72 -9.75 -17.47
N TYR A 147 -6.84 -9.71 -16.74
CA TYR A 147 -7.48 -10.88 -16.17
C TYR A 147 -7.86 -11.90 -17.26
N THR A 148 -8.50 -11.45 -18.34
CA THR A 148 -8.87 -12.30 -19.47
C THR A 148 -7.64 -12.98 -20.10
N GLN A 149 -6.56 -12.24 -20.29
CA GLN A 149 -5.30 -12.80 -20.82
C GLN A 149 -4.70 -13.86 -19.89
N LEU A 150 -4.79 -13.68 -18.57
CA LEU A 150 -4.30 -14.63 -17.60
C LEU A 150 -5.15 -15.91 -17.55
N THR A 151 -6.48 -15.78 -17.58
CA THR A 151 -7.39 -16.96 -17.63
C THR A 151 -7.10 -17.84 -18.85
N LEU A 152 -6.90 -17.21 -20.02
CA LEU A 152 -6.58 -17.92 -21.26
C LEU A 152 -5.20 -18.61 -21.22
N ARG A 153 -4.32 -18.29 -20.29
CA ARG A 153 -2.96 -18.86 -20.15
C ARG A 153 -2.88 -20.05 -19.24
N LEU A 154 -3.84 -20.25 -18.36
CA LEU A 154 -3.89 -21.44 -17.48
C LEU A 154 -4.25 -22.70 -18.28
N ARG A 155 -3.39 -23.05 -19.24
CA ARG A 155 -3.56 -24.18 -20.16
C ARG A 155 -2.75 -25.42 -19.77
N GLU A 156 -2.06 -25.37 -18.65
CA GLU A 156 -1.30 -26.50 -18.13
C GLU A 156 -2.27 -27.67 -17.90
N LYS A 157 -1.83 -28.91 -18.25
CA LYS A 157 -2.71 -30.09 -18.26
C LYS A 157 -2.52 -31.04 -17.06
N LYS A 158 -1.44 -30.86 -16.29
CA LYS A 158 -1.12 -31.76 -15.18
C LYS A 158 -1.98 -31.51 -13.94
N HIS A 159 -2.48 -30.25 -13.78
CA HIS A 159 -3.31 -29.86 -12.66
C HIS A 159 -4.74 -29.58 -13.12
N LEU A 160 -5.70 -30.25 -12.49
CA LEU A 160 -7.13 -30.02 -12.75
C LEU A 160 -7.67 -28.81 -11.99
N ASN A 161 -7.10 -28.54 -10.80
CA ASN A 161 -7.50 -27.47 -9.89
C ASN A 161 -6.61 -26.23 -10.04
N LYS A 162 -6.46 -25.73 -11.26
CA LYS A 162 -5.78 -24.45 -11.53
C LYS A 162 -6.63 -23.31 -11.02
N GLN A 163 -6.00 -22.26 -10.46
CA GLN A 163 -6.72 -21.15 -9.86
C GLN A 163 -6.09 -19.80 -10.17
N ILE A 164 -6.96 -18.78 -10.17
CA ILE A 164 -6.56 -17.37 -10.13
C ILE A 164 -7.06 -16.77 -8.82
N PHE A 165 -6.15 -16.20 -8.04
CA PHE A 165 -6.44 -15.50 -6.80
C PHE A 165 -6.34 -14.00 -7.02
N LEU A 166 -7.39 -13.27 -6.69
CA LEU A 166 -7.44 -11.81 -6.74
C LEU A 166 -7.49 -11.26 -5.31
N MET A 167 -6.61 -10.30 -5.02
CA MET A 167 -6.60 -9.61 -3.73
C MET A 167 -6.69 -8.10 -3.98
N PHE A 168 -7.64 -7.41 -3.33
CA PHE A 168 -7.77 -5.96 -3.46
C PHE A 168 -8.58 -5.32 -2.33
N ASN A 169 -8.48 -4.00 -2.21
CA ASN A 169 -9.35 -3.18 -1.39
C ASN A 169 -10.54 -2.69 -2.24
N PRO A 170 -11.78 -2.66 -1.71
CA PRO A 170 -12.98 -2.31 -2.49
C PRO A 170 -13.14 -0.79 -2.63
N VAL A 171 -12.28 -0.16 -3.42
CA VAL A 171 -12.16 1.31 -3.48
C VAL A 171 -13.19 2.00 -4.38
N SER A 172 -13.76 1.30 -5.36
CA SER A 172 -14.76 1.91 -6.26
C SER A 172 -15.62 0.87 -6.95
N LYS A 173 -16.92 1.16 -7.05
CA LYS A 173 -17.87 0.38 -7.85
C LYS A 173 -17.66 0.54 -9.36
N LEU A 174 -16.93 1.57 -9.78
CA LEU A 174 -16.58 1.80 -11.18
C LEU A 174 -15.45 0.88 -11.67
N ASN A 175 -14.69 0.33 -10.75
CA ASN A 175 -13.57 -0.54 -11.06
C ASN A 175 -14.05 -1.82 -11.76
N TRP A 176 -13.20 -2.36 -12.66
CA TRP A 176 -13.49 -3.57 -13.42
C TRP A 176 -13.81 -4.77 -12.51
N VAL A 177 -13.16 -4.88 -11.35
CA VAL A 177 -13.40 -5.97 -10.40
C VAL A 177 -14.83 -5.95 -9.87
N TYR A 178 -15.37 -4.76 -9.55
CA TYR A 178 -16.76 -4.63 -9.14
C TYR A 178 -17.70 -4.96 -10.30
N LYS A 179 -17.49 -4.34 -11.44
CA LYS A 179 -18.35 -4.54 -12.63
C LYS A 179 -18.41 -5.99 -13.06
N TYR A 180 -17.31 -6.72 -12.95
CA TYR A 180 -17.24 -8.11 -13.36
C TYR A 180 -17.76 -9.08 -12.30
N PHE A 181 -17.35 -8.94 -11.03
CA PHE A 181 -17.66 -9.94 -10.01
C PHE A 181 -18.87 -9.61 -9.14
N PHE A 182 -19.35 -8.36 -9.11
CA PHE A 182 -20.39 -7.94 -8.17
C PHE A 182 -21.62 -7.27 -8.82
N ALA A 183 -21.50 -6.72 -10.02
CA ALA A 183 -22.60 -5.95 -10.65
C ALA A 183 -23.57 -6.80 -11.48
N GLY A 184 -23.31 -8.09 -11.62
CA GLY A 184 -24.13 -9.01 -12.43
C GLY A 184 -24.50 -10.28 -11.69
N GLU A 185 -24.96 -11.28 -12.43
CA GLU A 185 -25.16 -12.62 -11.89
C GLU A 185 -23.85 -13.22 -11.40
N PRO A 186 -23.86 -14.02 -10.32
CA PRO A 186 -22.68 -14.71 -9.84
C PRO A 186 -22.00 -15.54 -10.93
N HIS A 187 -20.69 -15.40 -11.05
CA HIS A 187 -19.93 -16.23 -12.00
C HIS A 187 -19.79 -17.65 -11.48
N ASP A 188 -20.11 -18.63 -12.29
CA ASP A 188 -19.84 -20.03 -12.01
C ASP A 188 -18.36 -20.24 -11.70
N ASN A 189 -18.07 -21.15 -10.79
CA ASN A 189 -16.69 -21.49 -10.41
C ASN A 189 -15.86 -20.31 -9.83
N THR A 190 -16.54 -19.38 -9.15
CA THR A 190 -15.92 -18.23 -8.48
C THR A 190 -16.29 -18.22 -6.99
N LEU A 191 -15.27 -18.18 -6.13
CA LEU A 191 -15.42 -17.95 -4.70
C LEU A 191 -15.14 -16.47 -4.39
N ILE A 192 -16.07 -15.80 -3.71
CA ILE A 192 -15.91 -14.40 -3.28
C ILE A 192 -15.89 -14.36 -1.74
N ARG A 193 -14.83 -13.78 -1.17
CA ARG A 193 -14.63 -13.67 0.28
C ARG A 193 -14.31 -12.24 0.67
N GLN A 194 -15.17 -11.67 1.51
CA GLN A 194 -14.93 -10.38 2.15
C GLN A 194 -14.19 -10.58 3.46
N SER A 195 -13.33 -9.61 3.81
CA SER A 195 -12.68 -9.55 5.12
C SER A 195 -12.53 -8.12 5.63
N SER A 196 -12.61 -7.95 6.93
CA SER A 196 -12.44 -6.70 7.63
C SER A 196 -11.32 -6.80 8.66
N TYR A 197 -10.93 -5.68 9.28
CA TYR A 197 -9.96 -5.71 10.38
C TYR A 197 -10.42 -6.59 11.56
N LYS A 198 -11.73 -6.80 11.74
CA LYS A 198 -12.33 -7.64 12.78
C LYS A 198 -12.02 -9.13 12.59
N ASP A 199 -11.76 -9.53 11.35
CA ASP A 199 -11.42 -10.92 11.01
C ASP A 199 -9.93 -11.22 11.28
N ASN A 200 -9.11 -10.19 11.52
CA ASN A 200 -7.68 -10.33 11.77
C ASN A 200 -7.37 -10.38 13.28
N LYS A 201 -7.30 -11.58 13.81
CA LYS A 201 -6.98 -11.80 15.24
C LYS A 201 -5.54 -11.40 15.62
N PHE A 202 -4.65 -11.21 14.64
CA PHE A 202 -3.25 -10.83 14.85
C PHE A 202 -3.05 -9.31 14.87
N LEU A 203 -4.10 -8.54 14.64
CA LEU A 203 -4.03 -7.10 14.64
C LEU A 203 -3.82 -6.58 16.07
N ASP A 204 -2.89 -5.66 16.24
CA ASP A 204 -2.66 -5.00 17.53
C ASP A 204 -3.78 -4.00 17.87
N GLU A 205 -3.99 -3.77 19.16
CA GLU A 205 -5.08 -2.91 19.67
C GLU A 205 -4.94 -1.45 19.19
N MET A 206 -3.71 -0.93 19.05
CA MET A 206 -3.51 0.44 18.56
C MET A 206 -3.97 0.58 17.11
N THR A 207 -3.66 -0.41 16.27
CA THR A 207 -4.12 -0.40 14.88
C THR A 207 -5.64 -0.53 14.79
N LYS A 208 -6.26 -1.37 15.64
CA LYS A 208 -7.74 -1.45 15.72
C LYS A 208 -8.35 -0.10 16.08
N GLN A 209 -7.83 0.54 17.12
CA GLN A 209 -8.31 1.85 17.56
C GLN A 209 -8.15 2.92 16.49
N ASN A 210 -7.02 2.95 15.79
CA ASN A 210 -6.81 3.87 14.68
C ASN A 210 -7.82 3.67 13.54
N LEU A 211 -8.21 2.41 13.26
CA LEU A 211 -9.24 2.12 12.27
C LEU A 211 -10.64 2.52 12.77
N GLU A 212 -10.95 2.30 14.05
CA GLU A 212 -12.21 2.71 14.67
C GLU A 212 -12.36 4.23 14.71
N ASP A 213 -11.30 4.95 15.02
CA ASP A 213 -11.26 6.42 14.98
C ASP A 213 -11.57 6.98 13.58
N LEU A 214 -11.22 6.26 12.52
CA LEU A 214 -11.57 6.65 11.14
C LEU A 214 -13.09 6.72 10.92
N ALA A 215 -13.90 5.95 11.65
CA ALA A 215 -15.37 5.98 11.53
C ALA A 215 -15.93 7.40 11.73
N ASN A 216 -15.32 8.17 12.63
CA ASN A 216 -15.75 9.54 12.94
C ASN A 216 -15.04 10.58 12.04
N ARG A 217 -13.78 10.34 11.67
CA ARG A 217 -12.96 11.30 10.93
C ARG A 217 -13.19 11.24 9.43
N ASN A 218 -13.28 10.03 8.88
CA ASN A 218 -13.54 9.78 7.47
C ASN A 218 -14.37 8.52 7.27
N PRO A 219 -15.71 8.60 7.37
CA PRO A 219 -16.60 7.43 7.30
C PRO A 219 -16.45 6.63 6.00
N ALA A 220 -16.19 7.28 4.86
CA ALA A 220 -15.98 6.60 3.58
C ALA A 220 -14.70 5.75 3.61
N TYR A 221 -13.62 6.31 4.13
CA TYR A 221 -12.36 5.59 4.35
C TYR A 221 -12.52 4.41 5.32
N TYR A 222 -13.25 4.61 6.41
CA TYR A 222 -13.56 3.54 7.35
C TYR A 222 -14.28 2.38 6.67
N LYS A 223 -15.29 2.67 5.86
CA LYS A 223 -16.01 1.62 5.10
C LYS A 223 -15.06 0.84 4.18
N ILE A 224 -14.22 1.53 3.41
CA ILE A 224 -13.31 0.91 2.44
C ILE A 224 -12.17 0.18 3.15
N TYR A 225 -11.43 0.87 4.03
CA TYR A 225 -10.14 0.38 4.53
C TYR A 225 -10.23 -0.38 5.85
N ALA A 226 -11.30 -0.17 6.64
CA ALA A 226 -11.54 -0.95 7.84
C ALA A 226 -12.54 -2.08 7.59
N LEU A 227 -13.74 -1.76 7.09
CA LEU A 227 -14.82 -2.75 6.91
C LEU A 227 -14.69 -3.56 5.61
N GLY A 228 -13.92 -3.08 4.64
CA GLY A 228 -13.80 -3.74 3.35
C GLY A 228 -15.08 -3.70 2.53
N GLU A 229 -15.81 -2.61 2.62
CA GLU A 229 -17.06 -2.39 1.89
C GLU A 229 -16.82 -1.47 0.70
N PHE A 230 -17.51 -1.71 -0.41
CA PHE A 230 -17.56 -0.76 -1.51
C PHE A 230 -18.34 0.48 -1.06
N ALA A 231 -17.67 1.62 -1.01
CA ALA A 231 -18.28 2.89 -0.63
C ALA A 231 -17.98 3.96 -1.68
N THR A 232 -18.91 4.90 -1.82
CA THR A 232 -18.67 6.11 -2.61
C THR A 232 -17.82 7.06 -1.77
N LEU A 233 -16.70 7.50 -2.33
CA LEU A 233 -15.85 8.50 -1.69
C LEU A 233 -16.57 9.85 -1.66
N ASP A 234 -16.34 10.61 -0.60
CA ASP A 234 -16.74 12.02 -0.56
C ASP A 234 -15.97 12.80 -1.65
N LYS A 235 -16.50 13.95 -2.06
CA LYS A 235 -15.85 14.77 -3.09
C LYS A 235 -14.41 15.12 -2.69
N ARG A 236 -14.22 15.60 -1.45
CA ARG A 236 -12.91 16.03 -0.93
C ARG A 236 -12.10 14.87 -0.37
N VAL A 237 -10.80 14.89 -0.62
CA VAL A 237 -9.85 13.91 -0.06
C VAL A 237 -9.71 14.08 1.44
N PHE A 238 -9.69 15.35 1.91
CA PHE A 238 -9.67 15.73 3.32
C PHE A 238 -10.97 16.48 3.67
N PRO A 239 -12.06 15.77 3.99
CA PRO A 239 -13.38 16.38 4.19
C PRO A 239 -13.47 17.23 5.47
N LYS A 240 -12.58 16.99 6.43
CA LYS A 240 -12.57 17.69 7.73
C LYS A 240 -11.18 18.25 8.03
N TYR A 241 -11.11 19.52 8.28
CA TYR A 241 -9.98 20.23 8.87
C TYR A 241 -10.51 21.45 9.61
N GLU A 242 -9.72 22.01 10.49
CA GLU A 242 -10.04 23.24 11.25
C GLU A 242 -9.02 24.32 10.93
N THR A 243 -9.42 25.58 11.02
CA THR A 243 -8.50 26.71 10.92
C THR A 243 -8.41 27.43 12.26
N ASP A 244 -7.21 27.89 12.63
CA ASP A 244 -6.96 28.61 13.87
C ASP A 244 -5.76 29.55 13.69
N ILE A 245 -5.60 30.52 14.59
CA ILE A 245 -4.39 31.34 14.67
C ILE A 245 -3.39 30.59 15.56
N LEU A 246 -2.42 29.91 14.93
CA LEU A 246 -1.46 29.08 15.64
C LEU A 246 -0.27 29.91 16.16
N ASN A 247 0.04 29.74 17.45
CA ASN A 247 1.25 30.30 18.05
C ASN A 247 2.36 29.24 18.07
N LYS A 248 3.51 29.50 17.41
CA LYS A 248 4.67 28.60 17.39
C LYS A 248 5.20 28.26 18.78
N ASP A 249 5.11 29.20 19.75
CA ASP A 249 5.61 29.00 21.09
C ASP A 249 4.78 27.97 21.89
N ASP A 250 3.49 27.96 21.70
CA ASP A 250 2.59 26.99 22.36
C ASP A 250 2.86 25.55 21.89
N LEU A 251 3.33 25.41 20.67
CA LEU A 251 3.60 24.14 20.01
C LEU A 251 5.09 23.77 19.99
N LYS A 252 5.98 24.53 20.67
CA LYS A 252 7.43 24.28 20.66
C LYS A 252 7.85 22.93 21.22
N HIS A 253 7.03 22.32 22.05
CA HIS A 253 7.25 20.98 22.61
C HIS A 253 7.03 19.85 21.60
N LEU A 254 6.37 20.11 20.47
CA LEU A 254 6.13 19.15 19.41
C LEU A 254 7.26 19.18 18.36
N PRO A 255 7.60 18.03 17.75
CA PRO A 255 8.60 17.98 16.70
C PRO A 255 8.16 18.73 15.46
N SER A 256 9.07 19.50 14.88
CA SER A 256 8.88 20.18 13.59
C SER A 256 9.27 19.26 12.45
N MET A 257 8.48 19.31 11.38
CA MET A 257 8.75 18.59 10.14
C MET A 257 8.50 19.52 8.95
N PHE A 258 9.29 19.33 7.89
CA PHE A 258 9.29 20.23 6.73
C PHE A 258 9.24 19.42 5.44
N GLY A 259 8.36 19.86 4.54
CA GLY A 259 8.22 19.30 3.21
C GLY A 259 8.45 20.35 2.14
N LEU A 260 8.88 19.90 0.98
CA LEU A 260 9.08 20.75 -0.19
C LEU A 260 8.65 20.01 -1.46
N ASP A 261 7.70 20.58 -2.16
CA ASP A 261 7.33 20.22 -3.52
C ASP A 261 7.90 21.24 -4.49
N TYR A 262 8.55 20.77 -5.57
CA TYR A 262 9.15 21.66 -6.55
C TYR A 262 8.19 21.89 -7.70
N GLY A 263 7.99 23.16 -8.06
CA GLY A 263 7.38 23.59 -9.30
C GLY A 263 8.24 24.64 -9.98
N TYR A 264 7.92 25.01 -11.22
CA TYR A 264 8.64 26.04 -11.93
C TYR A 264 7.71 26.95 -12.76
N ILE A 265 7.52 26.69 -14.05
CA ILE A 265 6.84 27.62 -14.96
C ILE A 265 5.32 27.70 -14.68
N ASN A 266 4.65 26.56 -14.61
CA ASN A 266 3.19 26.49 -14.47
C ASN A 266 2.77 26.09 -13.06
N ASP A 267 3.60 25.34 -12.37
CA ASP A 267 3.33 24.80 -11.04
C ASP A 267 4.11 25.57 -9.97
N PRO A 268 3.53 25.88 -8.83
CA PRO A 268 4.24 26.56 -7.75
C PRO A 268 5.18 25.61 -7.02
N SER A 269 6.32 26.12 -6.56
CA SER A 269 7.06 25.46 -5.48
C SER A 269 6.33 25.71 -4.17
N ALA A 270 6.13 24.66 -3.37
CA ALA A 270 5.45 24.71 -2.09
C ALA A 270 6.35 24.19 -0.98
N PHE A 271 6.61 25.01 0.02
CA PHE A 271 7.31 24.66 1.26
C PHE A 271 6.35 24.72 2.44
N ILE A 272 6.31 23.68 3.26
CA ILE A 272 5.40 23.60 4.41
C ILE A 272 6.16 23.24 5.68
N HIS A 273 5.80 23.94 6.78
CA HIS A 273 6.20 23.60 8.15
C HIS A 273 5.02 23.06 8.94
N VAL A 274 5.19 21.86 9.50
CA VAL A 274 4.15 21.21 10.30
C VAL A 274 4.70 20.71 11.64
N LYS A 275 3.81 20.53 12.61
CA LYS A 275 4.05 19.85 13.87
C LYS A 275 3.00 18.79 14.12
N ILE A 276 3.40 17.67 14.74
CA ILE A 276 2.48 16.56 15.01
C ILE A 276 2.48 16.19 16.48
N ASP A 277 1.29 16.14 17.04
CA ASP A 277 1.00 15.50 18.32
C ASP A 277 0.44 14.09 18.04
N LYS A 278 1.34 13.09 18.07
CA LYS A 278 0.95 11.69 17.88
C LYS A 278 -0.02 11.20 18.95
N LYS A 279 0.15 11.66 20.19
CA LYS A 279 -0.66 11.21 21.33
C LYS A 279 -2.12 11.65 21.18
N ASN A 280 -2.32 12.90 20.82
CA ASN A 280 -3.65 13.48 20.66
C ASN A 280 -4.18 13.42 19.21
N LYS A 281 -3.42 12.78 18.29
CA LYS A 281 -3.78 12.66 16.86
C LYS A 281 -4.06 13.99 16.18
N LYS A 282 -3.26 15.02 16.48
CA LYS A 282 -3.37 16.36 15.89
C LYS A 282 -2.18 16.67 15.01
N LEU A 283 -2.45 17.25 13.84
CA LEU A 283 -1.45 17.76 12.92
C LEU A 283 -1.68 19.25 12.73
N TYR A 284 -0.66 20.05 13.02
CA TYR A 284 -0.70 21.50 12.92
C TYR A 284 0.12 21.96 11.73
N ILE A 285 -0.50 22.65 10.78
CA ILE A 285 0.16 23.30 9.64
C ILE A 285 0.38 24.76 10.04
N LEU A 286 1.64 25.13 10.35
CA LEU A 286 1.96 26.42 10.94
C LEU A 286 2.36 27.48 9.93
N GLU A 287 2.95 27.05 8.81
CA GLU A 287 3.55 27.97 7.87
C GLU A 287 3.66 27.36 6.49
N GLU A 288 3.39 28.15 5.49
CA GLU A 288 3.57 27.80 4.09
C GLU A 288 4.35 28.88 3.37
N TYR A 289 5.07 28.47 2.33
CA TYR A 289 5.57 29.38 1.31
C TYR A 289 5.33 28.78 -0.07
N VAL A 290 4.49 29.44 -0.86
CA VAL A 290 4.04 28.95 -2.16
C VAL A 290 4.24 30.02 -3.21
N LYS A 291 5.01 29.72 -4.27
CA LYS A 291 5.27 30.68 -5.33
C LYS A 291 5.66 29.98 -6.63
N THR A 292 5.11 30.47 -7.76
CA THR A 292 5.45 30.03 -9.11
C THR A 292 6.66 30.79 -9.66
N GLY A 293 7.44 30.16 -10.52
CA GLY A 293 8.56 30.78 -11.23
C GLY A 293 9.80 31.04 -10.37
N MET A 294 9.97 30.33 -9.24
CA MET A 294 11.17 30.47 -8.42
C MET A 294 12.31 29.60 -8.88
N LEU A 295 13.51 30.18 -8.81
CA LEU A 295 14.77 29.44 -8.95
C LEU A 295 15.15 28.81 -7.58
N ASN A 296 15.94 27.73 -7.60
CA ASN A 296 16.35 27.03 -6.39
C ASN A 296 17.15 27.88 -5.40
N ASN A 297 17.98 28.81 -5.88
CA ASN A 297 18.69 29.77 -5.04
C ASN A 297 17.75 30.77 -4.33
N GLU A 298 16.69 31.22 -5.00
CA GLU A 298 15.69 32.09 -4.39
C GLU A 298 14.91 31.36 -3.30
N LEU A 299 14.49 30.12 -3.58
CA LEU A 299 13.81 29.26 -2.62
C LEU A 299 14.70 28.95 -1.40
N ALA A 300 16.00 28.66 -1.62
CA ALA A 300 16.95 28.48 -0.54
C ALA A 300 17.09 29.72 0.34
N ASN A 301 17.11 30.90 -0.25
CA ASN A 301 17.17 32.16 0.48
C ASN A 301 15.91 32.40 1.34
N VAL A 302 14.73 32.05 0.81
CA VAL A 302 13.48 32.12 1.58
C VAL A 302 13.54 31.18 2.79
N ILE A 303 13.95 29.93 2.61
CA ILE A 303 14.08 28.94 3.70
C ILE A 303 15.06 29.44 4.78
N LYS A 304 16.17 30.07 4.37
CA LYS A 304 17.13 30.71 5.30
C LYS A 304 16.50 31.88 6.07
N GLN A 305 15.74 32.75 5.39
CA GLN A 305 15.05 33.89 6.03
C GLN A 305 13.99 33.44 7.02
N LEU A 306 13.31 32.32 6.75
CA LEU A 306 12.35 31.70 7.67
C LEU A 306 13.05 31.02 8.89
N GLY A 307 14.39 30.90 8.86
CA GLY A 307 15.17 30.30 9.93
C GLY A 307 15.32 28.77 9.86
N TYR A 308 14.96 28.15 8.75
CA TYR A 308 14.90 26.70 8.62
C TYR A 308 16.06 26.06 7.84
N ALA A 309 17.14 26.81 7.58
CA ALA A 309 18.30 26.32 6.81
C ALA A 309 18.97 25.07 7.40
N LYS A 310 18.92 24.89 8.71
CA LYS A 310 19.52 23.78 9.44
C LYS A 310 18.54 22.62 9.71
N GLU A 311 17.29 22.78 9.30
CA GLU A 311 16.27 21.79 9.54
C GLU A 311 16.33 20.66 8.50
N ARG A 312 15.77 19.50 8.87
CA ARG A 312 15.65 18.37 7.94
C ARG A 312 14.41 18.58 7.07
N ILE A 313 14.62 18.74 5.75
CA ILE A 313 13.56 18.97 4.80
C ILE A 313 13.46 17.75 3.87
N THR A 314 12.27 17.18 3.72
CA THR A 314 12.00 16.13 2.74
C THR A 314 11.40 16.76 1.48
N ALA A 315 12.02 16.53 0.33
CA ALA A 315 11.63 17.14 -0.94
C ALA A 315 11.25 16.10 -1.99
N ASP A 316 10.53 16.49 -3.03
CA ASP A 316 10.20 15.59 -4.14
C ASP A 316 11.47 14.94 -4.70
N SER A 317 11.45 13.62 -4.78
CA SER A 317 12.57 12.81 -5.26
C SER A 317 12.75 12.81 -6.78
N ALA A 318 11.78 13.31 -7.57
CA ALA A 318 11.94 13.50 -9.00
C ALA A 318 13.01 14.56 -9.30
N GLU A 319 13.15 15.54 -8.42
CA GLU A 319 13.97 16.74 -8.59
C GLU A 319 15.38 16.62 -7.98
N LYS A 320 16.12 15.56 -8.33
CA LYS A 320 17.48 15.30 -7.79
C LYS A 320 18.46 16.45 -8.04
N LYS A 321 18.33 17.16 -9.17
CA LYS A 321 19.18 18.33 -9.48
C LYS A 321 18.87 19.47 -8.52
N SER A 322 17.59 19.78 -8.35
CA SER A 322 17.10 20.83 -7.45
C SER A 322 17.54 20.57 -6.00
N ILE A 323 17.47 19.33 -5.54
CA ILE A 323 17.98 18.93 -4.20
C ILE A 323 19.50 19.17 -4.09
N ALA A 324 20.28 18.83 -5.12
CA ALA A 324 21.73 19.07 -5.12
C ALA A 324 22.08 20.55 -5.13
N GLU A 325 21.34 21.37 -5.85
CA GLU A 325 21.48 22.84 -5.88
C GLU A 325 21.12 23.45 -4.53
N MET A 326 20.00 23.05 -3.91
CA MET A 326 19.60 23.51 -2.58
C MET A 326 20.68 23.23 -1.52
N LYS A 327 21.35 22.06 -1.61
CA LYS A 327 22.49 21.74 -0.72
C LYS A 327 23.67 22.69 -0.93
N ARG A 328 24.01 23.03 -2.16
CA ARG A 328 25.07 24.00 -2.49
C ARG A 328 24.71 25.40 -1.97
N GLU A 329 23.43 25.73 -1.99
CA GLU A 329 22.89 26.96 -1.42
C GLU A 329 22.78 26.94 0.12
N GLY A 330 23.28 25.92 0.79
CA GLY A 330 23.38 25.87 2.25
C GLY A 330 22.14 25.27 2.96
N ILE A 331 21.26 24.58 2.24
CA ILE A 331 20.18 23.74 2.84
C ILE A 331 20.71 22.30 2.94
N GLU A 332 21.68 22.07 3.78
CA GLU A 332 22.47 20.83 3.80
C GLU A 332 21.65 19.57 4.13
N ARG A 333 20.62 19.70 4.98
CA ARG A 333 19.83 18.57 5.49
C ARG A 333 18.59 18.26 4.63
N ILE A 334 18.52 18.80 3.42
CA ILE A 334 17.48 18.45 2.46
C ILE A 334 17.74 17.05 1.89
N LYS A 335 16.71 16.24 1.80
CA LYS A 335 16.78 14.88 1.28
C LYS A 335 15.61 14.58 0.35
N PRO A 336 15.78 13.63 -0.60
CA PRO A 336 14.67 13.18 -1.43
C PRO A 336 13.67 12.38 -0.62
N SER A 337 12.39 12.48 -0.98
CA SER A 337 11.33 11.60 -0.54
C SER A 337 11.53 10.18 -1.10
N MET A 338 10.96 9.17 -0.45
CA MET A 338 10.98 7.80 -0.95
C MET A 338 9.79 7.57 -1.88
N LYS A 339 10.06 7.31 -3.16
CA LYS A 339 9.00 6.97 -4.12
C LYS A 339 8.66 5.49 -4.03
N GLY A 340 7.36 5.21 -3.84
CA GLY A 340 6.74 3.90 -4.04
C GLY A 340 5.46 4.08 -4.86
N ALA A 341 5.00 3.04 -5.54
CA ALA A 341 3.79 3.12 -6.38
C ALA A 341 2.55 3.61 -5.64
N ASP A 342 2.47 3.35 -4.32
CA ASP A 342 1.33 3.74 -3.48
C ASP A 342 1.67 4.92 -2.55
N SER A 343 2.74 5.68 -2.81
CA SER A 343 3.19 6.74 -1.89
C SER A 343 2.14 7.83 -1.66
N ILE A 344 1.36 8.18 -2.70
CA ILE A 344 0.28 9.17 -2.61
C ILE A 344 -0.82 8.65 -1.68
N MET A 345 -1.35 7.47 -1.96
CA MET A 345 -2.43 6.89 -1.16
C MET A 345 -2.02 6.57 0.27
N SER A 346 -0.81 6.05 0.46
CA SER A 346 -0.25 5.81 1.80
C SER A 346 -0.09 7.11 2.61
N GLY A 347 0.35 8.19 1.96
CA GLY A 347 0.46 9.51 2.58
C GLY A 347 -0.91 10.07 2.96
N ILE A 348 -1.90 9.98 2.06
CA ILE A 348 -3.28 10.40 2.33
C ILE A 348 -3.86 9.58 3.51
N GLN A 349 -3.69 8.26 3.51
CA GLN A 349 -4.14 7.40 4.61
C GLN A 349 -3.49 7.76 5.95
N PHE A 350 -2.19 8.09 5.92
CA PHE A 350 -1.48 8.49 7.12
C PHE A 350 -2.00 9.83 7.66
N LEU A 351 -2.15 10.83 6.79
CA LEU A 351 -2.66 12.16 7.15
C LEU A 351 -4.11 12.11 7.65
N SER A 352 -4.94 11.25 7.08
CA SER A 352 -6.35 11.06 7.48
C SER A 352 -6.52 10.51 8.91
N GLN A 353 -5.44 10.04 9.56
CA GLN A 353 -5.47 9.61 10.95
C GLN A 353 -5.40 10.77 11.95
N PHE A 354 -5.19 12.00 11.47
CA PHE A 354 -5.01 13.18 12.30
C PHE A 354 -6.15 14.18 12.11
N ASP A 355 -6.48 14.90 13.17
CA ASP A 355 -7.25 16.13 13.09
C ASP A 355 -6.31 17.22 12.57
N ILE A 356 -6.57 17.70 11.36
CA ILE A 356 -5.73 18.67 10.68
C ILE A 356 -6.17 20.07 11.13
N ILE A 357 -5.24 20.84 11.69
CA ILE A 357 -5.45 22.23 12.12
C ILE A 357 -4.49 23.10 11.32
N VAL A 358 -5.02 24.03 10.57
CA VAL A 358 -4.27 24.89 9.64
C VAL A 358 -4.24 26.30 10.18
N ASP A 359 -3.06 26.91 10.22
CA ASP A 359 -2.95 28.33 10.52
C ASP A 359 -3.69 29.15 9.43
N GLU A 360 -4.51 30.11 9.83
CA GLU A 360 -5.31 30.93 8.89
C GLU A 360 -4.45 31.66 7.85
N ARG A 361 -3.17 31.88 8.12
CA ARG A 361 -2.19 32.47 7.21
C ARG A 361 -1.76 31.53 6.08
N CYS A 362 -1.98 30.24 6.23
CA CYS A 362 -1.70 29.20 5.23
C CYS A 362 -2.84 29.09 4.21
N TYR A 363 -3.15 30.20 3.54
CA TYR A 363 -4.32 30.32 2.66
C TYR A 363 -4.23 29.41 1.42
N LYS A 364 -3.03 29.10 0.93
CA LYS A 364 -2.86 28.18 -0.21
C LYS A 364 -3.11 26.75 0.19
N THR A 365 -2.64 26.33 1.35
CA THR A 365 -2.95 25.01 1.91
C THR A 365 -4.46 24.86 2.15
N ILE A 366 -5.12 25.89 2.66
CA ILE A 366 -6.58 25.91 2.85
C ILE A 366 -7.29 25.79 1.50
N GLU A 367 -6.87 26.57 0.49
CA GLU A 367 -7.41 26.51 -0.88
C GLU A 367 -7.27 25.07 -1.46
N GLU A 368 -6.12 24.43 -1.28
CA GLU A 368 -5.89 23.09 -1.75
C GLU A 368 -6.74 22.06 -0.99
N LEU A 369 -6.83 22.11 0.34
CA LEU A 369 -7.66 21.21 1.13
C LEU A 369 -9.15 21.28 0.72
N ASP A 370 -9.64 22.45 0.34
CA ASP A 370 -11.02 22.65 -0.13
C ASP A 370 -11.26 22.08 -1.54
N ASN A 371 -10.23 22.09 -2.39
CA ASN A 371 -10.33 21.76 -3.81
C ASN A 371 -9.68 20.42 -4.19
N TYR A 372 -8.86 19.82 -3.32
CA TYR A 372 -8.26 18.52 -3.54
C TYR A 372 -9.32 17.43 -3.42
N THR A 373 -9.75 16.95 -4.57
CA THR A 373 -10.87 16.03 -4.67
C THR A 373 -10.44 14.70 -5.30
N TRP A 374 -11.26 13.70 -5.10
CA TRP A 374 -11.14 12.47 -5.86
C TRP A 374 -11.52 12.71 -7.32
N LYS A 375 -10.84 12.03 -8.24
CA LYS A 375 -11.23 12.05 -9.67
C LYS A 375 -12.64 11.52 -9.81
N LYS A 376 -13.40 12.14 -10.70
CA LYS A 376 -14.80 11.82 -10.97
C LYS A 376 -14.94 11.20 -12.35
N ASP A 377 -15.67 10.09 -12.46
CA ASP A 377 -16.04 9.53 -13.74
C ASP A 377 -17.10 10.42 -14.41
N LYS A 378 -16.84 10.80 -15.65
CA LYS A 378 -17.72 11.71 -16.40
C LYS A 378 -19.04 11.08 -16.84
N GLN A 379 -19.11 9.73 -16.91
CA GLN A 379 -20.29 9.02 -17.38
C GLN A 379 -21.22 8.61 -16.24
N THR A 380 -20.64 8.19 -15.11
CA THR A 380 -21.40 7.65 -13.97
C THR A 380 -21.58 8.66 -12.84
N ASP A 381 -20.87 9.79 -12.89
CA ASP A 381 -20.91 10.85 -11.86
C ASP A 381 -20.37 10.40 -10.49
N GLU A 382 -19.70 9.24 -10.39
CA GLU A 382 -19.12 8.69 -9.16
C GLU A 382 -17.63 9.03 -9.03
N TYR A 383 -17.15 9.14 -7.79
CA TYR A 383 -15.73 9.35 -7.48
C TYR A 383 -14.99 8.02 -7.37
N TYR A 384 -13.77 7.94 -7.88
CA TYR A 384 -12.89 6.78 -7.73
C TYR A 384 -11.62 7.13 -6.96
N ASN A 385 -10.99 6.13 -6.37
CA ASN A 385 -9.90 6.29 -5.40
C ASN A 385 -8.57 6.70 -6.04
N GLU A 386 -8.61 7.78 -6.78
CA GLU A 386 -7.46 8.45 -7.35
C GLU A 386 -7.68 9.97 -7.19
N PRO A 387 -6.81 10.69 -6.50
CA PRO A 387 -6.96 12.14 -6.36
C PRO A 387 -6.70 12.85 -7.68
N VAL A 388 -7.26 14.05 -7.82
CA VAL A 388 -6.95 14.94 -8.96
C VAL A 388 -5.46 15.34 -8.93
N ASP A 389 -4.90 15.64 -10.11
CA ASP A 389 -3.51 16.09 -10.25
C ASP A 389 -3.41 17.64 -10.17
N THR A 390 -4.39 18.29 -9.53
CA THR A 390 -4.47 19.73 -9.31
C THR A 390 -4.72 20.00 -7.84
N TYR A 391 -4.36 21.18 -7.36
CA TYR A 391 -4.50 21.55 -5.94
C TYR A 391 -3.75 20.59 -5.01
N ASN A 392 -2.56 20.18 -5.38
CA ASN A 392 -1.81 19.12 -4.67
C ASN A 392 -0.42 19.53 -4.20
N HIS A 393 0.09 20.72 -4.53
CA HIS A 393 1.46 21.11 -4.22
C HIS A 393 1.73 21.24 -2.71
N CYS A 394 0.86 21.94 -1.98
CA CYS A 394 0.93 22.02 -0.52
C CYS A 394 0.67 20.64 0.11
N ILE A 395 -0.27 19.88 -0.44
CA ILE A 395 -0.63 18.55 0.06
C ILE A 395 0.52 17.55 -0.19
N ASP A 396 1.19 17.61 -1.33
CA ASP A 396 2.37 16.80 -1.62
C ASP A 396 3.54 17.17 -0.72
N SER A 397 3.78 18.47 -0.53
CA SER A 397 4.74 18.97 0.44
C SER A 397 4.41 18.50 1.86
N LEU A 398 3.15 18.50 2.27
CA LEU A 398 2.68 17.96 3.53
C LEU A 398 2.96 16.45 3.67
N ARG A 399 2.69 15.67 2.62
CA ARG A 399 3.00 14.24 2.58
C ARG A 399 4.50 13.96 2.73
N TYR A 400 5.34 14.76 2.06
CA TYR A 400 6.79 14.65 2.20
C TYR A 400 7.25 15.01 3.62
N ALA A 401 6.69 16.04 4.23
CA ALA A 401 7.02 16.42 5.60
C ALA A 401 6.84 15.26 6.60
N VAL A 402 5.74 14.51 6.47
CA VAL A 402 5.38 13.43 7.42
C VAL A 402 5.95 12.05 7.06
N GLU A 403 6.65 11.93 5.94
CA GLU A 403 7.11 10.65 5.39
C GLU A 403 7.99 9.85 6.37
N GLU A 404 8.97 10.50 7.03
CA GLU A 404 9.82 9.81 8.01
C GLU A 404 9.01 9.23 9.18
N LEU A 405 7.99 9.95 9.59
CA LEU A 405 7.12 9.52 10.66
C LEU A 405 6.29 8.32 10.26
N MET A 406 5.77 8.34 9.04
CA MET A 406 5.01 7.23 8.44
C MET A 406 5.87 5.96 8.33
N ILE A 407 7.15 6.10 7.96
CA ILE A 407 8.10 4.98 7.86
C ILE A 407 8.37 4.39 9.24
N LYS A 408 8.70 5.23 10.24
CA LYS A 408 8.93 4.79 11.62
C LYS A 408 7.72 4.05 12.18
N ASP A 409 6.52 4.56 11.96
CA ASP A 409 5.29 3.88 12.37
C ASP A 409 5.14 2.48 11.74
N ARG A 410 5.57 2.31 10.48
CA ARG A 410 5.56 1.00 9.82
C ARG A 410 6.62 0.05 10.37
N GLU A 411 7.82 0.57 10.67
CA GLU A 411 8.92 -0.22 11.26
C GLU A 411 8.56 -0.66 12.68
N GLU A 412 8.09 0.25 13.52
CA GLU A 412 7.63 -0.05 14.89
C GLU A 412 6.53 -1.13 14.89
N LYS A 413 5.59 -1.07 13.93
CA LYS A 413 4.55 -2.09 13.77
C LYS A 413 5.11 -3.44 13.31
N LYS A 414 6.13 -3.45 12.43
CA LYS A 414 6.80 -4.69 12.00
C LYS A 414 7.55 -5.34 13.16
N ASP A 415 8.31 -4.54 13.93
CA ASP A 415 9.08 -5.02 15.07
C ASP A 415 8.17 -5.52 16.20
N ALA A 416 7.10 -4.81 16.50
CA ALA A 416 6.10 -5.24 17.48
C ALA A 416 5.45 -6.57 17.08
N ASN A 417 5.14 -6.75 15.79
CA ASN A 417 4.62 -8.01 15.28
C ASN A 417 5.64 -9.14 15.31
N GLN A 418 6.92 -8.87 15.04
CA GLN A 418 7.99 -9.86 15.18
C GLN A 418 8.21 -10.25 16.66
N LEU A 419 8.24 -9.29 17.57
CA LEU A 419 8.37 -9.56 19.01
C LEU A 419 7.16 -10.33 19.56
N ARG A 420 5.96 -10.05 19.08
CA ARG A 420 4.75 -10.80 19.45
C ARG A 420 4.81 -12.23 18.93
N LYS A 421 5.27 -12.43 17.69
CA LYS A 421 5.52 -13.77 17.13
C LYS A 421 6.53 -14.54 17.97
N LEU A 422 7.64 -13.92 18.36
CA LEU A 422 8.66 -14.56 19.23
C LEU A 422 8.11 -14.94 20.62
N ARG A 423 7.26 -14.09 21.23
CA ARG A 423 6.63 -14.39 22.54
C ARG A 423 5.59 -15.53 22.48
N GLN A 424 5.12 -15.89 21.32
CA GLN A 424 4.22 -17.04 21.12
C GLN A 424 4.98 -18.39 20.99
N PHE A 425 6.32 -18.33 20.90
CA PHE A 425 7.20 -19.50 20.83
C PHE A 425 7.89 -19.84 22.15
N PHE A 426 7.72 -19.01 23.17
CA PHE A 426 8.14 -19.23 24.56
C PHE A 426 6.91 -19.32 25.48
#